data_d761a58308432f210b62852786ccbd94
#
_entry.id   d761a58308432f210b62852786ccbd94
#
_cell.length_a   1.000
_cell.length_b   1.000
_cell.length_c   1.000
_cell.angle_alpha   90.00
_cell.angle_beta   90.00
_cell.angle_gamma   90.00
#
_symmetry.space_group_name_H-M   'P 1'
#
loop_
_entity.id
_entity.type
_entity.pdbx_description
1 polymer ?
#
loop_
_entity_poly.entity_id
_entity_poly.type
_entity_poly.pdbx_seq_one_letter_code
_entity_poly.pdbx_strand_id
1 'polypeptide(L)'
;NTRVRHDMKPIWIVDDDQSIRFVLEKALLREHLPTRSFSNPRDVLSALATAADDEGPQILVSDIRMPGGSGLDLLEKVKAKHPGLPVIIMTAFSDLDSAVSAFQGGAFEYLPKPFDLPKAVELIRRAVEESQREEVSEERMAESPEMLGQAPAMQDVFRAIGRLSQSNVT
;
A
#
# COMPACT_ATOMS: atom_id res chain seq x y z
N ASN A 1 11.12 2.97 18.47
CA ASN A 1 11.93 4.12 18.37
C ASN A 1 11.18 5.29 17.80
N THR A 2 11.27 6.41 18.48
CA THR A 2 10.50 7.59 18.14
C THR A 2 10.86 8.09 16.74
N ARG A 3 12.13 8.06 16.41
CA ARG A 3 12.56 8.54 15.13
C ARG A 3 11.93 7.75 14.00
N VAL A 4 11.86 6.43 14.14
CA VAL A 4 11.28 5.59 13.10
C VAL A 4 9.83 5.94 12.88
N ARG A 5 9.07 6.06 13.95
CA ARG A 5 7.67 6.42 13.82
C ARG A 5 7.49 7.81 13.25
N HIS A 6 8.38 8.70 13.64
CA HIS A 6 8.32 10.06 13.15
C HIS A 6 8.48 10.14 11.65
N ASP A 7 9.28 9.24 11.09
CA ASP A 7 9.53 9.22 9.66
C ASP A 7 8.49 8.47 8.87
N MET A 8 7.56 7.80 9.54
CA MET A 8 6.55 7.02 8.84
C MET A 8 5.53 7.93 8.16
N LYS A 9 5.24 7.61 6.91
CA LYS A 9 4.24 8.34 6.14
C LYS A 9 2.85 7.85 6.50
N PRO A 10 1.81 8.66 6.25
CA PRO A 10 0.46 8.25 6.64
C PRO A 10 -0.10 7.16 5.74
N ILE A 11 -1.05 6.44 6.28
CA ILE A 11 -1.85 5.50 5.52
C ILE A 11 -2.99 6.29 4.89
N TRP A 12 -3.12 6.24 3.57
CA TRP A 12 -4.20 6.95 2.88
C TRP A 12 -5.39 6.03 2.74
N ILE A 13 -6.56 6.51 3.14
CA ILE A 13 -7.81 5.76 3.11
C ILE A 13 -8.77 6.47 2.18
N VAL A 14 -9.32 5.74 1.21
CA VAL A 14 -10.25 6.30 0.24
C VAL A 14 -11.54 5.52 0.27
N ASP A 15 -12.62 6.17 0.66
CA ASP A 15 -13.93 5.56 0.70
C ASP A 15 -14.94 6.69 0.75
N ASP A 16 -16.02 6.58 -0.02
CA ASP A 16 -17.05 7.60 0.02
C ASP A 16 -17.91 7.49 1.29
N ASP A 17 -17.81 6.40 2.02
CA ASP A 17 -18.57 6.19 3.24
C ASP A 17 -17.77 6.74 4.43
N GLN A 18 -18.28 7.81 5.00
CA GLN A 18 -17.62 8.46 6.12
C GLN A 18 -17.49 7.53 7.32
N SER A 19 -18.45 6.65 7.54
CA SER A 19 -18.41 5.73 8.66
C SER A 19 -17.23 4.76 8.54
N ILE A 20 -16.99 4.28 7.34
CA ILE A 20 -15.85 3.38 7.11
C ILE A 20 -14.54 4.10 7.38
N ARG A 21 -14.41 5.32 6.86
CA ARG A 21 -13.21 6.11 7.10
C ARG A 21 -12.98 6.32 8.59
N PHE A 22 -14.05 6.68 9.30
CA PHE A 22 -13.95 6.96 10.72
C PHE A 22 -13.51 5.72 11.50
N VAL A 23 -14.11 4.58 11.21
CA VAL A 23 -13.78 3.34 11.92
C VAL A 23 -12.32 2.96 11.69
N LEU A 24 -11.86 3.05 10.45
CA LEU A 24 -10.47 2.72 10.14
C LEU A 24 -9.51 3.70 10.78
N GLU A 25 -9.83 4.99 10.73
CA GLU A 25 -8.96 5.99 11.33
C GLU A 25 -8.80 5.75 12.82
N LYS A 26 -9.89 5.45 13.51
CA LYS A 26 -9.82 5.21 14.94
C LYS A 26 -9.02 3.95 15.26
N ALA A 27 -9.24 2.89 14.49
CA ALA A 27 -8.54 1.65 14.73
C ALA A 27 -7.03 1.81 14.52
N LEU A 28 -6.65 2.52 13.46
CA LEU A 28 -5.25 2.72 13.15
C LEU A 28 -4.58 3.68 14.12
N LEU A 29 -5.34 4.65 14.62
CA LEU A 29 -4.81 5.55 15.63
C LEU A 29 -4.41 4.78 16.89
N ARG A 30 -5.19 3.78 17.26
CA ARG A 30 -4.84 2.94 18.41
C ARG A 30 -3.52 2.23 18.22
N GLU A 31 -3.16 1.97 16.98
CA GLU A 31 -1.91 1.30 16.65
C GLU A 31 -0.79 2.29 16.39
N HIS A 32 -1.04 3.56 16.64
CA HIS A 32 -0.06 4.64 16.41
C HIS A 32 0.32 4.77 14.94
N LEU A 33 -0.62 4.46 14.05
CA LEU A 33 -0.42 4.59 12.61
C LEU A 33 -1.14 5.84 12.12
N PRO A 34 -0.43 6.80 11.53
CA PRO A 34 -1.09 8.02 11.06
C PRO A 34 -1.92 7.74 9.81
N THR A 35 -2.98 8.51 9.64
CA THR A 35 -3.88 8.32 8.50
C THR A 35 -4.21 9.63 7.84
N ARG A 36 -4.60 9.54 6.58
CA ARG A 36 -5.17 10.65 5.84
C ARG A 36 -6.30 10.08 4.99
N SER A 37 -7.46 10.71 5.05
CA SER A 37 -8.66 10.16 4.44
C SER A 37 -9.14 10.99 3.27
N PHE A 38 -9.72 10.31 2.29
CA PHE A 38 -10.26 10.94 1.09
C PHE A 38 -11.63 10.32 0.81
N SER A 39 -12.50 11.09 0.19
CA SER A 39 -13.83 10.59 -0.13
C SER A 39 -13.99 10.20 -1.60
N ASN A 40 -12.97 10.42 -2.41
CA ASN A 40 -13.06 10.09 -3.83
C ASN A 40 -11.68 9.92 -4.44
N PRO A 41 -11.58 9.23 -5.59
CA PRO A 41 -10.28 8.96 -6.20
C PRO A 41 -9.58 10.20 -6.74
N ARG A 42 -10.34 11.18 -7.19
CA ARG A 42 -9.75 12.38 -7.77
C ARG A 42 -8.88 13.11 -6.76
N ASP A 43 -9.37 13.21 -5.53
CA ASP A 43 -8.60 13.90 -4.50
C ASP A 43 -7.32 13.15 -4.17
N VAL A 44 -7.34 11.82 -4.23
CA VAL A 44 -6.14 11.03 -4.02
C VAL A 44 -5.11 11.32 -5.11
N LEU A 45 -5.55 11.28 -6.35
CA LEU A 45 -4.64 11.50 -7.47
C LEU A 45 -4.08 12.91 -7.45
N SER A 46 -4.90 13.88 -7.07
CA SER A 46 -4.44 15.24 -6.94
C SER A 46 -3.37 15.37 -5.86
N ALA A 47 -3.61 14.73 -4.72
CA ALA A 47 -2.66 14.78 -3.62
C ALA A 47 -1.35 14.08 -3.99
N LEU A 48 -1.44 12.96 -4.71
CA LEU A 48 -0.22 12.27 -5.16
C LEU A 48 0.58 13.12 -6.12
N ALA A 49 -0.11 13.83 -7.00
CA ALA A 49 0.57 14.65 -8.01
C ALA A 49 1.34 15.81 -7.39
N THR A 50 0.86 16.31 -6.25
CA THR A 50 1.48 17.48 -5.62
C THR A 50 2.38 17.13 -4.44
N ALA A 51 2.38 15.86 -4.01
CA ALA A 51 3.19 15.47 -2.86
C ALA A 51 4.64 15.30 -3.26
N ALA A 52 5.54 15.71 -2.39
CA ALA A 52 6.95 15.41 -2.56
C ALA A 52 7.16 13.91 -2.34
N ASP A 53 8.32 13.42 -2.76
CA ASP A 53 8.60 11.99 -2.69
C ASP A 53 8.43 11.42 -1.30
N ASP A 54 8.72 12.22 -0.27
CA ASP A 54 8.64 11.76 1.10
C ASP A 54 7.31 12.14 1.76
N GLU A 55 6.37 12.69 1.01
CA GLU A 55 5.09 13.13 1.55
C GLU A 55 3.91 12.28 1.11
N GLY A 56 4.16 11.33 0.26
CA GLY A 56 3.09 10.47 -0.22
C GLY A 56 2.63 9.49 0.84
N PRO A 57 1.78 8.54 0.46
CA PRO A 57 1.28 7.57 1.44
C PRO A 57 2.28 6.46 1.71
N GLN A 58 2.22 5.91 2.91
CA GLN A 58 2.95 4.68 3.20
C GLN A 58 2.31 3.52 2.48
N ILE A 59 0.98 3.45 2.54
CA ILE A 59 0.17 2.50 1.76
C ILE A 59 -1.14 3.18 1.44
N LEU A 60 -1.89 2.58 0.52
CA LEU A 60 -3.21 3.08 0.13
C LEU A 60 -4.25 2.01 0.38
N VAL A 61 -5.35 2.39 1.04
CA VAL A 61 -6.50 1.51 1.26
C VAL A 61 -7.68 2.15 0.56
N SER A 62 -8.23 1.51 -0.44
CA SER A 62 -9.26 2.11 -1.29
C SER A 62 -10.47 1.22 -1.46
N ASP A 63 -11.65 1.82 -1.32
CA ASP A 63 -12.89 1.16 -1.72
C ASP A 63 -12.87 0.96 -3.23
N ILE A 64 -13.54 -0.08 -3.69
CA ILE A 64 -13.52 -0.39 -5.11
C ILE A 64 -14.60 0.37 -5.89
N ARG A 65 -15.71 0.66 -5.25
CA ARG A 65 -16.82 1.35 -5.92
C ARG A 65 -17.09 2.68 -5.23
N MET A 66 -16.86 3.75 -5.96
CA MET A 66 -17.06 5.09 -5.43
C MET A 66 -17.65 5.98 -6.50
N PRO A 67 -18.47 6.96 -6.13
CA PRO A 67 -18.93 7.96 -7.09
C PRO A 67 -17.73 8.69 -7.70
N GLY A 68 -17.76 8.88 -8.97
CA GLY A 68 -16.70 9.61 -9.64
C GLY A 68 -15.53 8.76 -10.06
N GLY A 69 -15.57 7.45 -9.78
CA GLY A 69 -14.48 6.61 -10.24
C GLY A 69 -14.44 5.28 -9.54
N SER A 70 -13.64 4.40 -10.07
CA SER A 70 -13.49 3.05 -9.55
C SER A 70 -12.16 2.93 -8.82
N GLY A 71 -12.18 2.12 -7.74
CA GLY A 71 -10.93 1.81 -7.06
C GLY A 71 -9.96 1.05 -7.95
N LEU A 72 -10.47 0.31 -8.93
CA LEU A 72 -9.60 -0.39 -9.87
C LEU A 72 -8.88 0.60 -10.78
N ASP A 73 -9.57 1.64 -11.24
CA ASP A 73 -8.92 2.68 -12.02
C ASP A 73 -7.87 3.40 -11.20
N LEU A 74 -8.20 3.69 -9.95
CA LEU A 74 -7.25 4.32 -9.04
C LEU A 74 -6.03 3.44 -8.86
N LEU A 75 -6.25 2.15 -8.65
CA LEU A 75 -5.16 1.19 -8.49
C LEU A 75 -4.23 1.23 -9.71
N GLU A 76 -4.81 1.20 -10.90
CA GLU A 76 -4.02 1.20 -12.12
C GLU A 76 -3.16 2.46 -12.22
N LYS A 77 -3.75 3.61 -11.95
CA LYS A 77 -3.03 4.87 -12.04
C LYS A 77 -1.94 4.99 -10.98
N VAL A 78 -2.25 4.54 -9.78
CA VAL A 78 -1.28 4.60 -8.70
C VAL A 78 -0.10 3.68 -8.98
N LYS A 79 -0.37 2.46 -9.42
CA LYS A 79 0.71 1.51 -9.69
C LYS A 79 1.56 1.93 -10.88
N ALA A 80 1.00 2.67 -11.81
CA ALA A 80 1.77 3.16 -12.95
C ALA A 80 2.84 4.14 -12.50
N LYS A 81 2.55 4.95 -11.49
CA LYS A 81 3.49 5.96 -11.00
C LYS A 81 4.27 5.49 -9.79
N HIS A 82 3.69 4.64 -8.98
CA HIS A 82 4.30 4.19 -7.73
C HIS A 82 4.19 2.68 -7.63
N PRO A 83 4.95 1.96 -8.45
CA PRO A 83 4.82 0.49 -8.51
C PRO A 83 5.15 -0.21 -7.20
N GLY A 84 5.92 0.43 -6.34
CA GLY A 84 6.25 -0.18 -5.05
C GLY A 84 5.27 0.11 -3.95
N LEU A 85 4.23 0.89 -4.22
CA LEU A 85 3.27 1.28 -3.18
C LEU A 85 2.25 0.17 -2.99
N PRO A 86 2.15 -0.42 -1.78
CA PRO A 86 1.12 -1.41 -1.53
C PRO A 86 -0.25 -0.78 -1.52
N VAL A 87 -1.20 -1.43 -2.20
CA VAL A 87 -2.58 -0.98 -2.27
C VAL A 87 -3.48 -2.10 -1.80
N ILE A 88 -4.34 -1.80 -0.85
CA ILE A 88 -5.36 -2.72 -0.37
C ILE A 88 -6.70 -2.26 -0.91
N ILE A 89 -7.43 -3.18 -1.53
CA ILE A 89 -8.73 -2.86 -2.12
C ILE A 89 -9.83 -3.42 -1.22
N MET A 90 -10.77 -2.56 -0.86
CA MET A 90 -11.94 -2.98 -0.07
C MET A 90 -13.08 -3.28 -1.03
N THR A 91 -13.66 -4.46 -0.92
CA THR A 91 -14.72 -4.90 -1.81
C THR A 91 -15.88 -5.47 -1.03
N ALA A 92 -17.07 -5.47 -1.64
CA ALA A 92 -18.18 -6.21 -1.06
C ALA A 92 -17.85 -7.69 -1.09
N PHE A 93 -18.27 -8.39 -0.07
CA PHE A 93 -17.99 -9.82 0.04
C PHE A 93 -18.48 -10.58 -1.18
N SER A 94 -19.54 -10.11 -1.80
CA SER A 94 -20.14 -10.75 -2.96
C SER A 94 -19.46 -10.36 -4.27
N ASP A 95 -18.46 -9.50 -4.24
CA ASP A 95 -17.84 -8.98 -5.46
C ASP A 95 -16.47 -9.61 -5.70
N LEU A 96 -16.48 -10.90 -5.87
CA LEU A 96 -15.25 -11.66 -6.04
C LEU A 96 -14.53 -11.33 -7.34
N ASP A 97 -15.29 -11.05 -8.39
CA ASP A 97 -14.70 -10.70 -9.68
C ASP A 97 -13.84 -9.45 -9.56
N SER A 98 -14.30 -8.47 -8.81
CA SER A 98 -13.53 -7.26 -8.60
C SER A 98 -12.26 -7.54 -7.80
N ALA A 99 -12.34 -8.45 -6.83
CA ALA A 99 -11.16 -8.81 -6.06
C ALA A 99 -10.10 -9.46 -6.96
N VAL A 100 -10.52 -10.33 -7.86
CA VAL A 100 -9.59 -10.95 -8.80
C VAL A 100 -8.96 -9.89 -9.69
N SER A 101 -9.77 -8.98 -10.20
CA SER A 101 -9.24 -7.89 -11.03
C SER A 101 -8.25 -7.04 -10.27
N ALA A 102 -8.51 -6.80 -8.99
CA ALA A 102 -7.59 -6.01 -8.17
C ALA A 102 -6.24 -6.69 -8.04
N PHE A 103 -6.23 -8.00 -7.80
CA PHE A 103 -4.96 -8.72 -7.73
C PHE A 103 -4.23 -8.70 -9.05
N GLN A 104 -4.95 -8.87 -10.14
CA GLN A 104 -4.34 -8.81 -11.46
C GLN A 104 -3.76 -7.43 -11.74
N GLY A 105 -4.35 -6.39 -11.17
CA GLY A 105 -3.85 -5.03 -11.31
C GLY A 105 -2.73 -4.67 -10.35
N GLY A 106 -2.33 -5.59 -9.49
CA GLY A 106 -1.19 -5.36 -8.61
C GLY A 106 -1.54 -5.00 -7.18
N ALA A 107 -2.78 -5.21 -6.74
CA ALA A 107 -3.13 -4.95 -5.36
C ALA A 107 -2.35 -5.88 -4.42
N PHE A 108 -1.96 -5.33 -3.29
CA PHE A 108 -1.27 -6.12 -2.27
C PHE A 108 -2.20 -7.16 -1.67
N GLU A 109 -3.44 -6.75 -1.40
CA GLU A 109 -4.43 -7.63 -0.79
C GLU A 109 -5.80 -7.01 -0.99
N TYR A 110 -6.86 -7.78 -0.73
CA TYR A 110 -8.19 -7.22 -0.71
C TYR A 110 -8.81 -7.43 0.67
N LEU A 111 -9.76 -6.58 1.03
CA LEU A 111 -10.40 -6.59 2.32
C LEU A 111 -11.91 -6.63 2.09
N PRO A 112 -12.58 -7.76 2.33
CA PRO A 112 -14.02 -7.85 2.07
C PRO A 112 -14.82 -7.06 3.11
N LYS A 113 -15.90 -6.46 2.67
CA LYS A 113 -16.83 -5.75 3.53
C LYS A 113 -18.07 -6.60 3.74
N PRO A 114 -18.63 -6.64 4.93
CA PRO A 114 -18.14 -6.00 6.15
C PRO A 114 -16.89 -6.72 6.64
N PHE A 115 -15.93 -5.96 7.13
CA PHE A 115 -14.67 -6.56 7.54
C PHE A 115 -14.61 -6.68 9.06
N ASP A 116 -13.77 -7.64 9.48
CA ASP A 116 -13.42 -7.81 10.87
C ASP A 116 -12.30 -6.82 11.17
N LEU A 117 -12.55 -5.90 12.09
CA LEU A 117 -11.62 -4.80 12.32
C LEU A 117 -10.22 -5.27 12.72
N PRO A 118 -10.06 -6.24 13.63
CA PRO A 118 -8.71 -6.72 13.93
C PRO A 118 -7.99 -7.30 12.72
N LYS A 119 -8.71 -7.98 11.84
CA LYS A 119 -8.09 -8.51 10.62
C LYS A 119 -7.72 -7.40 9.66
N ALA A 120 -8.55 -6.36 9.57
CA ALA A 120 -8.24 -5.22 8.72
C ALA A 120 -6.96 -4.55 9.21
N VAL A 121 -6.84 -4.34 10.51
CA VAL A 121 -5.66 -3.72 11.08
C VAL A 121 -4.42 -4.57 10.81
N GLU A 122 -4.53 -5.88 10.98
CA GLU A 122 -3.40 -6.76 10.73
C GLU A 122 -2.96 -6.70 9.28
N LEU A 123 -3.92 -6.70 8.37
CA LEU A 123 -3.62 -6.64 6.95
C LEU A 123 -2.92 -5.33 6.59
N ILE A 124 -3.40 -4.24 7.14
CA ILE A 124 -2.81 -2.94 6.91
C ILE A 124 -1.40 -2.90 7.47
N ARG A 125 -1.21 -3.49 8.65
CA ARG A 125 0.13 -3.52 9.25
C ARG A 125 1.11 -4.31 8.39
N ARG A 126 0.67 -5.42 7.81
CA ARG A 126 1.52 -6.19 6.92
C ARG A 126 1.92 -5.39 5.68
N ALA A 127 0.97 -4.62 5.16
CA ALA A 127 1.26 -3.77 4.01
C ALA A 127 2.26 -2.69 4.37
N VAL A 128 2.12 -2.11 5.55
CA VAL A 128 3.07 -1.11 6.02
C VAL A 128 4.47 -1.69 6.14
N GLU A 129 4.57 -2.90 6.69
CA GLU A 129 5.87 -3.55 6.83
C GLU A 129 6.50 -3.83 5.48
N GLU A 130 5.69 -4.24 4.52
CA GLU A 130 6.19 -4.48 3.18
C GLU A 130 6.69 -3.18 2.56
N SER A 131 5.94 -2.11 2.73
CA SER A 131 6.34 -0.82 2.20
C SER A 131 7.66 -0.35 2.80
N GLN A 132 7.83 -0.55 4.10
CA GLN A 132 9.06 -0.13 4.75
C GLN A 132 10.25 -0.96 4.32
N ARG A 133 10.05 -2.24 4.05
CA ARG A 133 11.12 -3.07 3.52
C ARG A 133 11.56 -2.61 2.15
N GLU A 134 10.61 -2.22 1.32
CA GLU A 134 10.93 -1.71 0.00
C GLU A 134 11.75 -0.44 0.10
N GLU A 135 11.36 0.46 1.01
CA GLU A 135 12.07 1.71 1.18
C GLU A 135 13.52 1.47 1.61
N VAL A 136 13.72 0.57 2.55
CA VAL A 136 15.07 0.27 3.03
C VAL A 136 15.91 -0.33 1.91
N SER A 137 15.31 -1.21 1.13
CA SER A 137 16.02 -1.85 0.03
C SER A 137 16.47 -0.82 -1.00
N GLU A 138 15.60 0.10 -1.35
CA GLU A 138 15.93 1.16 -2.30
C GLU A 138 17.01 2.07 -1.78
N GLU A 139 16.95 2.40 -0.51
CA GLU A 139 17.98 3.23 0.09
C GLU A 139 19.34 2.57 0.05
N ARG A 140 19.39 1.29 0.33
CA ARG A 140 20.67 0.57 0.29
C ARG A 140 21.25 0.56 -1.10
N MET A 141 20.43 0.37 -2.10
CA MET A 141 20.91 0.36 -3.46
C MET A 141 21.43 1.73 -3.86
N ALA A 142 20.76 2.77 -3.43
CA ALA A 142 21.19 4.12 -3.73
C ALA A 142 22.50 4.47 -3.04
N GLU A 143 22.72 3.93 -1.86
CA GLU A 143 23.88 4.26 -1.07
C GLU A 143 25.13 3.50 -1.48
N SER A 144 24.98 2.38 -2.15
CA SER A 144 26.10 1.51 -2.47
C SER A 144 26.10 1.06 -3.91
N PRO A 145 26.08 1.98 -4.85
CA PRO A 145 26.06 1.57 -6.26
C PRO A 145 27.32 0.83 -6.69
N GLU A 146 28.44 1.17 -6.11
CA GLU A 146 29.68 0.49 -6.48
C GLU A 146 29.65 -0.95 -6.06
N MET A 147 29.14 -1.20 -4.90
CA MET A 147 29.04 -2.56 -4.44
C MET A 147 28.16 -3.37 -5.37
N LEU A 148 27.10 -2.79 -5.84
CA LEU A 148 26.23 -3.48 -6.77
C LEU A 148 26.97 -3.82 -8.07
N GLY A 149 27.74 -2.89 -8.55
CA GLY A 149 28.45 -3.11 -9.79
C GLY A 149 29.53 -4.16 -9.68
N GLN A 150 30.08 -4.34 -8.50
CA GLN A 150 31.17 -5.26 -8.32
C GLN A 150 30.75 -6.67 -8.05
N ALA A 151 29.54 -6.91 -7.71
CA ALA A 151 29.15 -8.19 -7.17
C ALA A 151 28.09 -8.89 -7.98
N PRO A 152 28.50 -9.53 -9.07
CA PRO A 152 27.52 -10.36 -9.77
C PRO A 152 26.93 -11.44 -8.88
N ALA A 153 27.69 -11.95 -7.96
CA ALA A 153 27.17 -12.93 -7.02
C ALA A 153 26.07 -12.37 -6.19
N MET A 154 26.15 -11.09 -5.91
CA MET A 154 25.08 -10.45 -5.17
C MET A 154 23.79 -10.45 -5.96
N GLN A 155 23.88 -10.29 -7.25
CA GLN A 155 22.70 -10.38 -8.08
C GLN A 155 22.08 -11.75 -8.02
N ASP A 156 22.91 -12.77 -7.95
CA ASP A 156 22.39 -14.11 -7.78
C ASP A 156 21.62 -14.26 -6.49
N VAL A 157 22.13 -13.66 -5.46
CA VAL A 157 21.44 -13.69 -4.17
C VAL A 157 20.09 -13.01 -4.28
N PHE A 158 20.05 -11.86 -4.92
CA PHE A 158 18.80 -11.16 -5.10
C PHE A 158 17.80 -11.99 -5.85
N ARG A 159 18.25 -12.66 -6.88
CA ARG A 159 17.36 -13.51 -7.65
C ARG A 159 16.80 -14.62 -6.81
N ALA A 160 17.63 -15.24 -6.01
CA ALA A 160 17.18 -16.31 -5.14
C ALA A 160 16.16 -15.81 -4.14
N ILE A 161 16.43 -14.69 -3.55
CA ILE A 161 15.52 -14.10 -2.59
C ILE A 161 14.19 -13.77 -3.25
N GLY A 162 14.26 -13.22 -4.44
CA GLY A 162 13.04 -12.91 -5.16
C GLY A 162 12.18 -14.13 -5.41
N ARG A 163 12.81 -15.22 -5.78
CA ARG A 163 12.07 -16.44 -6.00
C ARG A 163 11.42 -16.95 -4.72
N LEU A 164 12.16 -16.88 -3.64
CA LEU A 164 11.60 -17.31 -2.38
C LEU A 164 10.42 -16.45 -1.95
N SER A 165 10.56 -15.18 -2.16
CA SER A 165 9.46 -14.29 -1.83
C SER A 165 8.23 -14.60 -2.63
N GLN A 166 8.43 -14.91 -3.88
CA GLN A 166 7.31 -15.23 -4.72
C GLN A 166 6.68 -16.55 -4.37
N SER A 167 7.55 -17.50 -4.12
CA SER A 167 7.01 -18.80 -3.88
C SER A 167 6.41 -18.89 -2.52
N ASN A 168 6.90 -18.11 -1.75
CA ASN A 168 6.39 -18.11 -0.56
C ASN A 168 5.52 -17.25 -0.33
N VAL A 169 5.74 -16.79 -1.02
CA VAL A 169 5.01 -16.16 -0.87
C VAL A 169 4.21 -16.57 -0.96
N THR A 170 4.46 -17.01 -1.13
CA THR A 170 3.84 -17.65 -1.32
C THR A 170 3.32 -17.75 -1.21
#